data_09983c55d4b6a1c98f92b80c430679f2
#
_entry.id   09983c55d4b6a1c98f92b80c430679f2
#
_cell.length_a   1.000
_cell.length_b   1.000
_cell.length_c   1.000
_cell.angle_alpha   90.00
_cell.angle_beta   90.00
_cell.angle_gamma   90.00
#
_symmetry.space_group_name_H-M   'P 1'
#
loop_
_entity.id
_entity.type
_entity.pdbx_description
1 polymer ?
#
loop_
_entity_poly.entity_id
_entity_poly.type
_entity_poly.pdbx_seq_one_letter_code
_entity_poly.pdbx_strand_id
1 'polypeptide(L)'
;MNIDWFPTLLDLCGLDASGIDVDGVGIVPLIRDGAEASPHDVLHFDFERQWAVRRGDWKLICNAIDVVPNDRNKTLEGLYLTNLKIDRTESENLIDRYPEKAQELLALRRAYEASLGKDKE
;
A
#
# COMPACT_ATOMS: atom_id res chain seq x y z
N MET A 1 -3.89 2.24 7.74
CA MET A 1 -4.70 2.90 6.66
C MET A 1 -6.03 3.37 7.24
N ASN A 2 -6.83 4.13 6.48
CA ASN A 2 -8.18 4.53 6.97
C ASN A 2 -9.09 3.35 7.27
N ILE A 3 -8.95 2.25 6.53
CA ILE A 3 -9.68 1.01 6.75
C ILE A 3 -9.42 0.38 8.13
N ASP A 4 -8.29 0.69 8.78
CA ASP A 4 -7.90 0.13 10.07
C ASP A 4 -8.63 0.77 11.25
N TRP A 5 -9.22 1.95 11.07
CA TRP A 5 -9.93 2.63 12.15
C TRP A 5 -11.19 1.91 12.60
N PHE A 6 -11.92 1.32 11.68
CA PHE A 6 -13.16 0.61 12.03
C PHE A 6 -12.90 -0.58 12.98
N PRO A 7 -12.05 -1.58 12.63
CA PRO A 7 -11.74 -2.65 13.55
C PRO A 7 -11.03 -2.17 14.83
N THR A 8 -10.24 -1.10 14.77
CA THR A 8 -9.61 -0.50 15.94
C THR A 8 -10.64 0.05 16.93
N LEU A 9 -11.65 0.76 16.44
CA LEU A 9 -12.70 1.32 17.29
C LEU A 9 -13.57 0.21 17.90
N LEU A 10 -13.89 -0.84 17.15
CA LEU A 10 -14.61 -2.00 17.71
C LEU A 10 -13.84 -2.62 18.87
N ASP A 11 -12.53 -2.86 18.68
CA ASP A 11 -11.67 -3.42 19.73
C ASP A 11 -11.58 -2.50 20.96
N LEU A 12 -11.40 -1.18 20.76
CA LEU A 12 -11.37 -0.19 21.86
C LEU A 12 -12.70 -0.13 22.62
N CYS A 13 -13.82 -0.36 21.96
CA CYS A 13 -15.16 -0.41 22.57
C CYS A 13 -15.50 -1.77 23.19
N GLY A 14 -14.62 -2.78 23.05
CA GLY A 14 -14.88 -4.14 23.51
C GLY A 14 -15.96 -4.84 22.72
N LEU A 15 -16.20 -4.45 21.47
CA LEU A 15 -17.18 -5.03 20.58
C LEU A 15 -16.55 -6.13 19.73
N ASP A 16 -17.27 -7.25 19.59
CA ASP A 16 -16.85 -8.37 18.77
C ASP A 16 -17.07 -8.08 17.27
N ALA A 17 -15.99 -8.14 16.50
CA ALA A 17 -15.99 -7.98 15.06
C ALA A 17 -16.05 -9.33 14.30
N SER A 18 -16.11 -10.48 14.99
CA SER A 18 -16.03 -11.84 14.43
C SER A 18 -17.19 -12.19 13.52
N GLY A 19 -17.88 -11.44 12.91
CA GLY A 19 -18.96 -11.70 11.94
C GLY A 19 -19.04 -10.61 10.90
N ILE A 20 -18.09 -9.68 10.94
CA ILE A 20 -18.06 -8.54 10.04
C ILE A 20 -16.85 -8.72 9.11
N ASP A 21 -17.12 -8.80 7.82
CA ASP A 21 -16.06 -8.82 6.81
C ASP A 21 -15.46 -7.42 6.68
N VAL A 22 -14.17 -7.28 7.06
CA VAL A 22 -13.43 -6.01 7.06
C VAL A 22 -12.06 -6.19 6.46
N ASP A 23 -11.68 -5.30 5.57
CA ASP A 23 -10.34 -5.29 4.96
C ASP A 23 -9.26 -4.74 5.90
N GLY A 24 -9.65 -4.01 6.93
CA GLY A 24 -8.75 -3.39 7.88
C GLY A 24 -8.32 -4.31 9.00
N VAL A 25 -7.20 -3.97 9.63
CA VAL A 25 -6.65 -4.65 10.82
C VAL A 25 -6.60 -3.67 11.99
N GLY A 26 -7.06 -4.12 13.17
CA GLY A 26 -6.99 -3.30 14.39
C GLY A 26 -5.55 -2.91 14.74
N ILE A 27 -5.32 -1.63 14.99
CA ILE A 27 -3.99 -1.06 15.32
C ILE A 27 -3.85 -0.74 16.81
N VAL A 28 -4.70 -1.28 17.67
CA VAL A 28 -4.62 -1.10 19.13
C VAL A 28 -3.24 -1.44 19.70
N PRO A 29 -2.57 -2.53 19.29
CA PRO A 29 -1.21 -2.83 19.77
C PRO A 29 -0.18 -1.76 19.41
N LEU A 30 -0.31 -1.10 18.25
CA LEU A 30 0.54 0.02 17.84
C LEU A 30 0.31 1.25 18.72
N ILE A 31 -0.97 1.53 19.05
CA ILE A 31 -1.34 2.74 19.81
C ILE A 31 -1.05 2.58 21.29
N ARG A 32 -1.36 1.41 21.87
CA ARG A 32 -1.31 1.17 23.33
C ARG A 32 0.02 0.63 23.77
N ASP A 33 0.57 -0.31 23.01
CA ASP A 33 1.72 -1.13 23.45
C ASP A 33 3.01 -0.73 22.76
N GLY A 34 2.99 0.28 21.87
CA GLY A 34 4.16 0.76 21.14
C GLY A 34 4.73 -0.27 20.17
N ALA A 35 3.90 -1.17 19.64
CA ALA A 35 4.33 -2.11 18.62
C ALA A 35 4.89 -1.37 17.39
N GLU A 36 6.07 -1.75 16.93
CA GLU A 36 6.74 -1.08 15.80
C GLU A 36 6.41 -1.71 14.45
N ALA A 37 5.95 -2.96 14.44
CA ALA A 37 5.65 -3.69 13.22
C ALA A 37 4.30 -3.26 12.61
N SER A 38 4.30 -2.98 11.31
CA SER A 38 3.05 -2.75 10.58
C SER A 38 2.14 -3.99 10.66
N PRO A 39 0.83 -3.84 10.90
CA PRO A 39 -0.12 -4.96 10.88
C PRO A 39 -0.34 -5.50 9.45
N HIS A 40 0.05 -4.75 8.43
CA HIS A 40 -0.06 -5.14 7.03
C HIS A 40 1.32 -5.53 6.48
N ASP A 41 1.44 -6.75 5.92
CA ASP A 41 2.62 -7.15 5.14
C ASP A 41 2.66 -6.42 3.81
N VAL A 42 1.51 -6.30 3.16
CA VAL A 42 1.36 -5.63 1.85
C VAL A 42 0.23 -4.60 1.93
N LEU A 43 0.46 -3.44 1.33
CA LEU A 43 -0.54 -2.39 1.18
C LEU A 43 -0.78 -2.13 -0.31
N HIS A 44 -2.05 -2.14 -0.70
CA HIS A 44 -2.49 -1.79 -2.04
C HIS A 44 -3.21 -0.44 -2.03
N PHE A 45 -2.91 0.39 -3.02
CA PHE A 45 -3.51 1.70 -3.22
C PHE A 45 -4.01 1.80 -4.66
N ASP A 46 -5.26 2.19 -4.82
CA ASP A 46 -5.90 2.40 -6.11
C ASP A 46 -6.49 3.80 -6.18
N PHE A 47 -6.17 4.50 -7.24
CA PHE A 47 -6.71 5.81 -7.54
C PHE A 47 -6.84 5.99 -9.06
N GLU A 48 -8.03 5.79 -9.60
CA GLU A 48 -8.33 5.87 -11.03
C GLU A 48 -7.39 5.01 -11.90
N ARG A 49 -6.48 5.66 -12.65
CA ARG A 49 -5.49 5.00 -13.51
C ARG A 49 -4.17 4.72 -12.81
N GLN A 50 -4.06 5.15 -11.58
CA GLN A 50 -2.85 4.99 -10.77
C GLN A 50 -3.06 3.88 -9.75
N TRP A 51 -2.01 3.13 -9.50
CA TRP A 51 -1.99 2.22 -8.38
C TRP A 51 -0.60 2.16 -7.76
N ALA A 52 -0.54 1.76 -6.54
CA ALA A 52 0.70 1.45 -5.88
C ALA A 52 0.56 0.18 -5.03
N VAL A 53 1.66 -0.54 -4.90
CA VAL A 53 1.81 -1.64 -3.96
C VAL A 53 3.06 -1.40 -3.11
N ARG A 54 2.90 -1.54 -1.81
CA ARG A 54 4.00 -1.38 -0.84
C ARG A 54 4.16 -2.64 -0.01
N ARG A 55 5.41 -3.08 0.13
CA ARG A 55 5.81 -4.12 1.07
C ARG A 55 7.06 -3.68 1.81
N GLY A 56 6.94 -3.50 3.13
CA GLY A 56 8.00 -2.92 3.94
C GLY A 56 8.41 -1.52 3.45
N ASP A 57 9.70 -1.36 3.15
CA ASP A 57 10.26 -0.10 2.65
C ASP A 57 10.12 0.10 1.14
N TRP A 58 9.77 -0.95 0.40
CA TRP A 58 9.67 -0.90 -1.05
C TRP A 58 8.25 -0.56 -1.51
N LYS A 59 8.17 0.33 -2.49
CA LYS A 59 6.90 0.75 -3.11
C LYS A 59 7.04 0.77 -4.63
N LEU A 60 6.14 0.08 -5.31
CA LEU A 60 6.00 0.11 -6.76
C LEU A 60 4.75 0.91 -7.10
N ILE A 61 4.90 1.86 -7.99
CA ILE A 61 3.83 2.77 -8.42
C ILE A 61 3.66 2.63 -9.93
N CYS A 62 2.43 2.63 -10.40
CA CYS A 62 2.11 2.71 -11.81
C CYS A 62 1.45 4.06 -12.13
N ASN A 63 1.91 4.69 -13.21
CA ASN A 63 1.44 5.98 -13.67
C ASN A 63 1.50 7.07 -12.58
N ALA A 64 2.62 7.15 -11.87
CA ALA A 64 2.84 8.16 -10.85
C ALA A 64 2.61 9.57 -11.39
N ILE A 65 1.92 10.41 -10.63
CA ILE A 65 1.91 11.84 -10.91
C ILE A 65 3.25 12.41 -10.44
N ASP A 66 3.95 13.08 -11.35
CA ASP A 66 5.16 13.79 -11.00
C ASP A 66 4.80 14.95 -10.06
N VAL A 67 5.19 14.81 -8.80
CA VAL A 67 5.05 15.87 -7.78
C VAL A 67 6.24 16.83 -7.75
N VAL A 68 7.14 16.73 -8.72
CA VAL A 68 8.26 17.69 -8.83
C VAL A 68 7.70 19.10 -9.00
N PRO A 69 8.20 20.11 -8.25
CA PRO A 69 7.54 21.39 -8.05
C PRO A 69 7.25 22.21 -9.29
N ASN A 70 7.81 21.87 -10.44
CA ASN A 70 7.70 22.66 -11.66
C ASN A 70 6.74 22.10 -12.73
N ASP A 71 6.19 20.91 -12.55
CA ASP A 71 5.25 20.34 -13.54
C ASP A 71 4.26 19.37 -12.87
N ARG A 72 3.31 19.93 -12.14
CA ARG A 72 2.32 19.20 -11.34
C ARG A 72 1.34 18.34 -12.16
N ASN A 73 1.48 18.29 -13.47
CA ASN A 73 0.58 17.57 -14.37
C ASN A 73 1.27 16.51 -15.20
N LYS A 74 2.55 16.25 -14.97
CA LYS A 74 3.26 15.22 -15.71
C LYS A 74 3.05 13.86 -15.06
N THR A 75 2.24 13.03 -15.70
CA THR A 75 2.14 11.63 -15.35
C THR A 75 3.40 10.91 -15.84
N LEU A 76 4.13 10.27 -14.95
CA LEU A 76 5.21 9.35 -15.32
C LEU A 76 4.54 8.06 -15.80
N GLU A 77 4.45 7.88 -17.12
CA GLU A 77 3.93 6.65 -17.68
C GLU A 77 4.81 5.47 -17.30
N GLY A 78 4.17 4.37 -16.92
CA GLY A 78 4.85 3.13 -16.60
C GLY A 78 5.05 2.89 -15.10
N LEU A 79 6.05 2.06 -14.80
CA LEU A 79 6.34 1.61 -13.45
C LEU A 79 7.46 2.44 -12.82
N TYR A 80 7.27 2.78 -11.55
CA TYR A 80 8.21 3.54 -10.73
C TYR A 80 8.46 2.78 -9.42
N LEU A 81 9.70 2.38 -9.18
CA LEU A 81 10.11 1.67 -7.97
C LEU A 81 10.90 2.61 -7.05
N THR A 82 10.52 2.66 -5.79
CA THR A 82 11.22 3.44 -4.78
C THR A 82 11.45 2.66 -3.49
N ASN A 83 12.43 3.10 -2.70
CA ASN A 83 12.70 2.60 -1.35
C ASN A 83 12.55 3.73 -0.33
N LEU A 84 11.46 3.72 0.41
CA LEU A 84 11.06 4.78 1.35
C LEU A 84 12.00 4.93 2.56
N LYS A 85 12.86 3.95 2.82
CA LYS A 85 13.85 4.04 3.90
C LYS A 85 14.99 4.99 3.55
N ILE A 86 15.41 5.01 2.30
CA ILE A 86 16.53 5.82 1.81
C ILE A 86 16.07 7.05 1.03
N ASP A 87 14.90 6.99 0.40
CA ASP A 87 14.30 8.08 -0.37
C ASP A 87 12.82 8.26 -0.01
N ARG A 88 12.54 9.08 1.00
CA ARG A 88 11.18 9.38 1.45
C ARG A 88 10.42 10.31 0.51
N THR A 89 11.14 10.99 -0.36
CA THR A 89 10.57 11.94 -1.32
C THR A 89 10.21 11.27 -2.65
N GLU A 90 10.56 9.99 -2.80
CA GLU A 90 10.29 9.21 -4.00
C GLU A 90 10.84 9.87 -5.27
N SER A 91 12.07 10.41 -5.15
CA SER A 91 12.69 11.22 -6.20
C SER A 91 13.46 10.40 -7.23
N GLU A 92 13.85 9.17 -6.92
CA GLU A 92 14.63 8.30 -7.79
C GLU A 92 13.87 7.03 -8.18
N ASN A 93 13.78 6.74 -9.48
CA ASN A 93 13.25 5.47 -9.96
C ASN A 93 14.34 4.39 -9.93
N LEU A 94 14.17 3.41 -9.08
CA LEU A 94 15.11 2.31 -8.85
C LEU A 94 14.80 1.07 -9.68
N ILE A 95 13.87 1.12 -10.64
CA ILE A 95 13.39 -0.07 -11.35
C ILE A 95 14.49 -0.78 -12.13
N ASP A 96 15.38 -0.02 -12.76
CA ASP A 96 16.50 -0.58 -13.52
C ASP A 96 17.59 -1.18 -12.63
N ARG A 97 17.72 -0.65 -11.41
CA ARG A 97 18.69 -1.14 -10.43
C ARG A 97 18.21 -2.39 -9.68
N TYR A 98 16.90 -2.51 -9.46
CA TYR A 98 16.28 -3.61 -8.70
C TYR A 98 15.09 -4.23 -9.43
N PRO A 99 15.31 -4.80 -10.64
CA PRO A 99 14.22 -5.34 -11.46
C PRO A 99 13.51 -6.53 -10.79
N GLU A 100 14.23 -7.33 -10.01
CA GLU A 100 13.64 -8.46 -9.26
C GLU A 100 12.66 -7.99 -8.21
N LYS A 101 12.97 -6.88 -7.52
CA LYS A 101 12.09 -6.29 -6.52
C LYS A 101 10.82 -5.71 -7.16
N ALA A 102 10.96 -5.09 -8.33
CA ALA A 102 9.80 -4.62 -9.10
C ALA A 102 8.90 -5.79 -9.53
N GLN A 103 9.48 -6.90 -9.97
CA GLN A 103 8.71 -8.09 -10.35
C GLN A 103 8.00 -8.75 -9.16
N GLU A 104 8.65 -8.81 -7.99
CA GLU A 104 8.04 -9.28 -6.75
C GLU A 104 6.78 -8.48 -6.41
N LEU A 105 6.90 -7.15 -6.38
CA LEU A 105 5.78 -6.26 -6.06
C LEU A 105 4.68 -6.31 -7.12
N LEU A 106 5.05 -6.42 -8.39
CA LEU A 106 4.09 -6.58 -9.48
C LEU A 106 3.31 -7.90 -9.38
N ALA A 107 3.96 -8.98 -8.93
CA ALA A 107 3.28 -10.25 -8.69
C ALA A 107 2.26 -10.15 -7.55
N LEU A 108 2.59 -9.43 -6.46
CA LEU A 108 1.66 -9.15 -5.36
C LEU A 108 0.45 -8.34 -5.85
N ARG A 109 0.68 -7.34 -6.70
CA ARG A 109 -0.39 -6.54 -7.30
C ARG A 109 -1.34 -7.40 -8.15
N ARG A 110 -0.80 -8.26 -9.01
CA ARG A 110 -1.59 -9.17 -9.85
C ARG A 110 -2.41 -10.16 -9.04
N ALA A 111 -1.84 -10.67 -7.95
CA ALA A 111 -2.57 -11.57 -7.05
C ALA A 111 -3.75 -10.84 -6.37
N TYR A 112 -3.56 -9.60 -5.96
CA TYR A 112 -4.61 -8.75 -5.40
C TYR A 112 -5.72 -8.48 -6.42
N GLU A 113 -5.38 -8.08 -7.65
CA GLU A 113 -6.35 -7.85 -8.73
C GLU A 113 -7.17 -9.13 -9.05
N ALA A 114 -6.53 -10.29 -9.02
CA ALA A 114 -7.20 -11.56 -9.23
C ALA A 114 -8.15 -11.93 -8.07
N SER A 115 -7.90 -11.45 -6.85
CA SER A 115 -8.82 -11.64 -5.71
C SER A 115 -10.08 -10.79 -5.86
N LEU A 116 -9.95 -9.54 -6.28
CA LEU A 116 -11.10 -8.63 -6.49
C LEU A 116 -12.09 -9.12 -7.55
N GLY A 117 -11.65 -9.94 -8.50
CA GLY A 117 -12.50 -10.51 -9.54
C GLY A 117 -13.37 -11.68 -9.07
N LYS A 118 -13.10 -12.27 -7.90
CA LYS A 118 -13.81 -13.42 -7.37
C LYS A 118 -15.05 -13.06 -6.54
N ASP A 119 -15.12 -11.82 -6.08
CA ASP A 119 -16.24 -11.36 -5.22
C ASP A 119 -17.43 -10.83 -6.04
N LYS A 120 -17.44 -11.07 -7.36
CA LYS A 120 -18.50 -10.60 -8.29
C LYS A 120 -19.38 -11.72 -8.87
N GLU A 121 -19.31 -12.95 -8.33
CA GLU A 121 -20.22 -14.03 -8.70
C GLU A 121 -21.26 -14.33 -7.63
#